data_cdc1d9d38fba22848c282025e6b9c08e
#
_entry.id   cdc1d9d38fba22848c282025e6b9c08e
#
_cell.length_a   1.000
_cell.length_b   1.000
_cell.length_c   1.000
_cell.angle_alpha   90.00
_cell.angle_beta   90.00
_cell.angle_gamma   90.00
#
_symmetry.space_group_name_H-M   'P 1'
#
loop_
_entity.id
_entity.type
_entity.pdbx_description
1 polymer ?
#
loop_
_entity_poly.entity_id
_entity_poly.type
_entity_poly.pdbx_seq_one_letter_code
_entity_poly.pdbx_strand_id
1 'polypeptide(L)'
;DQKQFSIVNFLDYSSQKQTALLRMWLAKNQIAMPTQVQLMHIIDDVIQAKADASPQFQLGEHIIRRYQQCLYLTEKFADLSQTCLDMPLNQQITLPDNLGTIYATHNVTGILVNWNEKQVQLADTQEPIQIQFAYTGKVKRQHNRPAETMKKIWQELGVPPWQRNRIPLIFYGETLQSAVGFFRVFQHLEK
;
A
#
# COMPACT_ATOMS: atom_id res chain seq x y z
N ASP A 1 -15.10 1.09 -5.85
CA ASP A 1 -14.09 2.05 -6.28
C ASP A 1 -14.01 2.05 -7.80
N GLN A 2 -14.15 3.22 -8.45
CA GLN A 2 -14.16 3.30 -9.93
C GLN A 2 -12.81 2.90 -10.55
N LYS A 3 -11.72 3.08 -9.82
CA LYS A 3 -10.35 2.71 -10.25
C LYS A 3 -10.07 1.21 -10.16
N GLN A 4 -11.01 0.41 -9.67
CA GLN A 4 -10.91 -1.05 -9.59
C GLN A 4 -11.83 -1.73 -10.59
N PHE A 5 -11.37 -2.84 -11.17
CA PHE A 5 -12.12 -3.65 -12.10
C PHE A 5 -11.95 -5.14 -11.73
N SER A 6 -13.05 -5.80 -11.38
CA SER A 6 -13.03 -7.23 -11.07
C SER A 6 -12.82 -8.08 -12.33
N ILE A 7 -11.89 -9.02 -12.24
CA ILE A 7 -11.60 -9.97 -13.32
C ILE A 7 -12.05 -11.40 -12.99
N VAL A 8 -12.92 -11.55 -11.99
CA VAL A 8 -13.55 -12.84 -11.68
C VAL A 8 -14.34 -13.30 -12.91
N ASN A 9 -14.09 -14.50 -13.39
CA ASN A 9 -14.67 -15.11 -14.60
C ASN A 9 -14.46 -14.29 -15.89
N PHE A 10 -13.54 -13.31 -15.88
CA PHE A 10 -13.32 -12.46 -17.05
C PHE A 10 -12.84 -13.26 -18.28
N LEU A 11 -12.00 -14.27 -18.06
CA LEU A 11 -11.47 -15.10 -19.14
C LEU A 11 -12.51 -16.07 -19.75
N ASP A 12 -13.66 -16.26 -19.09
CA ASP A 12 -14.76 -17.08 -19.60
C ASP A 12 -15.58 -16.33 -20.67
N TYR A 13 -15.40 -15.02 -20.79
CA TYR A 13 -16.10 -14.22 -21.82
C TYR A 13 -15.39 -14.32 -23.16
N SER A 14 -16.16 -14.11 -24.25
CA SER A 14 -15.57 -13.96 -25.58
C SER A 14 -14.58 -12.77 -25.64
N SER A 15 -13.58 -12.83 -26.51
CA SER A 15 -12.58 -11.76 -26.66
C SER A 15 -13.22 -10.41 -27.00
N GLN A 16 -14.31 -10.40 -27.72
CA GLN A 16 -15.07 -9.17 -28.00
C GLN A 16 -15.66 -8.56 -26.72
N LYS A 17 -16.25 -9.39 -25.86
CA LYS A 17 -16.82 -8.93 -24.57
C LYS A 17 -15.72 -8.50 -23.61
N GLN A 18 -14.60 -9.22 -23.54
CA GLN A 18 -13.43 -8.84 -22.73
C GLN A 18 -12.92 -7.44 -23.12
N THR A 19 -12.72 -7.22 -24.41
CA THR A 19 -12.28 -5.95 -24.98
C THR A 19 -13.28 -4.82 -24.67
N ALA A 20 -14.57 -5.07 -24.85
CA ALA A 20 -15.61 -4.08 -24.57
C ALA A 20 -15.64 -3.69 -23.09
N LEU A 21 -15.55 -4.64 -22.17
CA LEU A 21 -15.54 -4.39 -20.74
C LEU A 21 -14.33 -3.56 -20.29
N LEU A 22 -13.12 -3.87 -20.80
CA LEU A 22 -11.93 -3.07 -20.52
C LEU A 22 -12.08 -1.64 -21.07
N ARG A 23 -12.58 -1.46 -22.28
CA ARG A 23 -12.84 -0.13 -22.86
C ARG A 23 -13.83 0.66 -22.02
N MET A 24 -14.92 0.05 -21.57
CA MET A 24 -15.92 0.70 -20.72
C MET A 24 -15.31 1.13 -19.37
N TRP A 25 -14.50 0.27 -18.75
CA TRP A 25 -13.83 0.62 -17.49
C TRP A 25 -12.84 1.79 -17.66
N LEU A 26 -12.03 1.78 -18.71
CA LEU A 26 -11.08 2.85 -19.01
C LEU A 26 -11.79 4.16 -19.37
N ALA A 27 -12.85 4.10 -20.18
CA ALA A 27 -13.67 5.27 -20.51
C ALA A 27 -14.31 5.90 -19.26
N LYS A 28 -14.84 5.07 -18.35
CA LYS A 28 -15.41 5.55 -17.08
C LYS A 28 -14.38 6.29 -16.22
N ASN A 29 -13.11 5.93 -16.35
CA ASN A 29 -11.99 6.59 -15.66
C ASN A 29 -11.35 7.73 -16.49
N GLN A 30 -11.96 8.12 -17.60
CA GLN A 30 -11.50 9.20 -18.49
C GLN A 30 -10.09 8.94 -19.07
N ILE A 31 -9.74 7.67 -19.24
CA ILE A 31 -8.46 7.27 -19.83
C ILE A 31 -8.61 7.26 -21.35
N ALA A 32 -7.58 7.77 -22.04
CA ALA A 32 -7.51 7.71 -23.49
C ALA A 32 -7.67 6.26 -23.98
N MET A 33 -8.52 6.09 -25.01
CA MET A 33 -8.90 4.77 -25.47
C MET A 33 -7.68 4.00 -26.01
N PRO A 34 -7.35 2.82 -25.47
CA PRO A 34 -6.22 2.04 -25.93
C PRO A 34 -6.47 1.44 -27.32
N THR A 35 -5.39 1.19 -28.02
CA THR A 35 -5.42 0.43 -29.27
C THR A 35 -5.81 -1.03 -29.01
N GLN A 36 -6.19 -1.76 -30.06
CA GLN A 36 -6.49 -3.19 -29.91
C GLN A 36 -5.27 -3.98 -29.41
N VAL A 37 -4.07 -3.65 -29.86
CA VAL A 37 -2.82 -4.28 -29.43
C VAL A 37 -2.57 -4.04 -27.92
N GLN A 38 -2.76 -2.83 -27.44
CA GLN A 38 -2.62 -2.52 -26.00
C GLN A 38 -3.64 -3.28 -25.15
N LEU A 39 -4.87 -3.45 -25.63
CA LEU A 39 -5.88 -4.27 -24.92
C LEU A 39 -5.47 -5.74 -24.87
N MET A 40 -4.91 -6.28 -25.94
CA MET A 40 -4.37 -7.64 -25.95
C MET A 40 -3.24 -7.80 -24.92
N HIS A 41 -2.29 -6.87 -24.85
CA HIS A 41 -1.24 -6.87 -23.84
C HIS A 41 -1.80 -6.79 -22.42
N ILE A 42 -2.83 -6.00 -22.15
CA ILE A 42 -3.47 -5.97 -20.83
C ILE A 42 -4.06 -7.35 -20.49
N ILE A 43 -4.68 -8.03 -21.46
CA ILE A 43 -5.24 -9.36 -21.22
C ILE A 43 -4.15 -10.41 -21.02
N ASP A 44 -3.19 -10.47 -21.92
CA ASP A 44 -2.17 -11.54 -21.95
C ASP A 44 -1.12 -11.35 -20.86
N ASP A 45 -0.57 -10.14 -20.73
CA ASP A 45 0.56 -9.87 -19.85
C ASP A 45 0.15 -9.51 -18.42
N VAL A 46 -1.08 -8.99 -18.22
CA VAL A 46 -1.54 -8.58 -16.89
C VAL A 46 -2.60 -9.54 -16.35
N ILE A 47 -3.69 -9.78 -17.09
CA ILE A 47 -4.79 -10.60 -16.57
C ILE A 47 -4.39 -12.08 -16.50
N GLN A 48 -3.75 -12.62 -17.54
CA GLN A 48 -3.33 -14.02 -17.61
C GLN A 48 -1.99 -14.31 -16.93
N ALA A 49 -1.29 -13.30 -16.41
CA ALA A 49 -0.02 -13.52 -15.69
C ALA A 49 -0.19 -14.51 -14.53
N LYS A 50 0.89 -15.18 -14.14
CA LYS A 50 0.90 -16.13 -13.01
C LYS A 50 0.38 -15.49 -11.72
N ALA A 51 -0.21 -16.29 -10.84
CA ALA A 51 -0.84 -15.79 -9.61
C ALA A 51 0.15 -15.10 -8.64
N ASP A 52 1.41 -15.53 -8.63
CA ASP A 52 2.48 -14.98 -7.79
C ASP A 52 3.21 -13.78 -8.43
N ALA A 53 2.92 -13.46 -9.69
CA ALA A 53 3.48 -12.30 -10.37
C ALA A 53 2.84 -10.99 -9.87
N SER A 54 3.56 -9.89 -10.09
CA SER A 54 3.05 -8.53 -9.88
C SER A 54 3.00 -7.81 -11.23
N PRO A 55 2.11 -8.25 -12.15
CA PRO A 55 2.07 -7.75 -13.50
C PRO A 55 1.55 -6.32 -13.54
N GLN A 56 2.09 -5.56 -14.50
CA GLN A 56 1.69 -4.18 -14.74
C GLN A 56 1.81 -3.82 -16.22
N PHE A 57 0.98 -2.92 -16.69
CA PHE A 57 1.02 -2.37 -18.03
C PHE A 57 0.91 -0.84 -17.98
N GLN A 58 1.83 -0.13 -18.60
CA GLN A 58 1.78 1.33 -18.67
C GLN A 58 0.89 1.76 -19.83
N LEU A 59 -0.10 2.59 -19.52
CA LEU A 59 -1.02 3.19 -20.48
C LEU A 59 -1.02 4.72 -20.31
N GLY A 60 -0.21 5.41 -21.11
CA GLY A 60 0.03 6.84 -20.95
C GLY A 60 0.67 7.13 -19.57
N GLU A 61 0.05 8.05 -18.84
CA GLU A 61 0.49 8.43 -17.48
C GLU A 61 -0.01 7.46 -16.39
N HIS A 62 -0.82 6.46 -16.76
CA HIS A 62 -1.40 5.52 -15.83
C HIS A 62 -0.74 4.15 -15.93
N ILE A 63 -0.84 3.40 -14.84
CA ILE A 63 -0.37 2.01 -14.78
C ILE A 63 -1.53 1.11 -14.38
N ILE A 64 -1.84 0.13 -15.23
CA ILE A 64 -2.77 -0.94 -14.93
C ILE A 64 -2.00 -2.05 -14.22
N ARG A 65 -2.41 -2.38 -13.01
CA ARG A 65 -1.78 -3.41 -12.17
C ARG A 65 -2.81 -4.46 -11.81
N ARG A 66 -2.37 -5.70 -11.65
CA ARG A 66 -3.22 -6.76 -11.10
C ARG A 66 -2.80 -7.10 -9.67
N TYR A 67 -3.79 -7.22 -8.81
CA TYR A 67 -3.62 -7.83 -7.50
C TYR A 67 -4.83 -8.69 -7.20
N GLN A 68 -4.58 -9.97 -6.90
CA GLN A 68 -5.63 -10.98 -6.77
C GLN A 68 -6.55 -11.01 -8.01
N GLN A 69 -7.86 -10.91 -7.82
CA GLN A 69 -8.89 -10.96 -8.87
C GLN A 69 -9.34 -9.55 -9.31
N CYS A 70 -8.47 -8.56 -9.21
CA CYS A 70 -8.79 -7.19 -9.61
C CYS A 70 -7.66 -6.52 -10.40
N LEU A 71 -8.04 -5.73 -11.39
CA LEU A 71 -7.19 -4.71 -11.98
C LEU A 71 -7.35 -3.41 -11.21
N TYR A 72 -6.26 -2.68 -11.13
CA TYR A 72 -6.18 -1.37 -10.49
C TYR A 72 -5.58 -0.36 -11.47
N LEU A 73 -6.25 0.76 -11.62
CA LEU A 73 -5.72 1.90 -12.34
C LEU A 73 -5.00 2.81 -11.34
N THR A 74 -3.69 2.96 -11.51
CA THR A 74 -2.84 3.72 -10.61
C THR A 74 -2.00 4.73 -11.38
N GLU A 75 -1.46 5.70 -10.68
CA GLU A 75 -0.39 6.57 -11.18
C GLU A 75 0.97 5.91 -11.02
N LYS A 76 1.99 6.52 -11.59
CA LYS A 76 3.38 6.18 -11.31
C LYS A 76 3.73 6.73 -9.93
N PHE A 77 4.15 5.86 -9.02
CA PHE A 77 4.54 6.22 -7.66
C PHE A 77 6.05 6.39 -7.55
N ALA A 78 6.48 7.33 -6.71
CA ALA A 78 7.87 7.45 -6.33
C ALA A 78 8.32 6.26 -5.45
N ASP A 79 9.57 5.88 -5.54
CA ASP A 79 10.17 4.92 -4.62
C ASP A 79 10.54 5.63 -3.31
N LEU A 80 9.81 5.30 -2.25
CA LEU A 80 10.01 5.87 -0.92
C LEU A 80 10.81 4.92 0.00
N SER A 81 11.35 3.81 -0.51
CA SER A 81 12.01 2.79 0.31
C SER A 81 13.23 3.29 1.09
N GLN A 82 13.88 4.36 0.63
CA GLN A 82 15.02 4.99 1.28
C GLN A 82 14.66 6.29 2.02
N THR A 83 13.38 6.65 2.04
CA THR A 83 12.93 7.88 2.70
C THR A 83 12.84 7.69 4.20
N CYS A 84 13.51 8.57 4.95
CA CYS A 84 13.44 8.67 6.39
C CYS A 84 13.16 10.13 6.77
N LEU A 85 12.15 10.36 7.59
CA LEU A 85 11.73 11.69 8.04
C LEU A 85 11.68 11.70 9.57
N ASP A 86 12.20 12.75 10.18
CA ASP A 86 12.00 12.97 11.62
C ASP A 86 10.55 13.40 11.88
N MET A 87 9.99 12.91 12.99
CA MET A 87 8.62 13.22 13.38
C MET A 87 8.60 13.90 14.76
N PRO A 88 8.82 15.23 14.84
CA PRO A 88 8.68 15.96 16.08
C PRO A 88 7.22 15.96 16.56
N LEU A 89 7.02 15.93 17.88
CA LEU A 89 5.70 16.00 18.49
C LEU A 89 5.06 17.38 18.26
N ASN A 90 3.75 17.39 18.12
CA ASN A 90 2.90 18.57 17.92
C ASN A 90 3.21 19.40 16.65
N GLN A 91 3.87 18.76 15.68
CA GLN A 91 4.13 19.35 14.37
C GLN A 91 3.55 18.48 13.28
N GLN A 92 2.87 19.11 12.32
CA GLN A 92 2.35 18.44 11.13
C GLN A 92 3.43 18.32 10.08
N ILE A 93 3.57 17.14 9.50
CA ILE A 93 4.53 16.83 8.43
C ILE A 93 3.75 16.48 7.16
N THR A 94 4.10 17.09 6.05
CA THR A 94 3.60 16.68 4.73
C THR A 94 4.46 15.53 4.21
N LEU A 95 3.82 14.41 3.94
CA LEU A 95 4.49 13.23 3.40
C LEU A 95 4.72 13.36 1.88
N PRO A 96 5.79 12.77 1.35
CA PRO A 96 6.10 12.81 -0.07
C PRO A 96 5.04 12.05 -0.90
N ASP A 97 5.09 12.25 -2.21
CA ASP A 97 4.31 11.53 -3.22
C ASP A 97 2.79 11.52 -2.93
N ASN A 98 2.27 12.68 -2.50
CA ASN A 98 0.85 12.92 -2.21
C ASN A 98 0.24 11.98 -1.15
N LEU A 99 1.04 11.49 -0.19
CA LEU A 99 0.55 10.64 0.90
C LEU A 99 -0.21 11.41 2.00
N GLY A 100 -0.40 12.71 1.82
CA GLY A 100 -1.10 13.57 2.77
C GLY A 100 -0.21 14.01 3.91
N THR A 101 -0.83 14.19 5.08
CA THR A 101 -0.14 14.71 6.26
C THR A 101 -0.19 13.73 7.43
N ILE A 102 0.85 13.78 8.24
CA ILE A 102 0.97 12.99 9.46
C ILE A 102 1.36 13.92 10.61
N TYR A 103 0.85 13.66 11.79
CA TYR A 103 1.28 14.36 13.02
C TYR A 103 1.19 13.44 14.23
N ALA A 104 2.01 13.73 15.24
CA ALA A 104 2.03 13.03 16.51
C ALA A 104 1.76 14.00 17.66
N THR A 105 0.94 13.58 18.62
CA THR A 105 0.66 14.32 19.84
C THR A 105 0.85 13.44 21.06
N HIS A 106 1.35 14.03 22.13
CA HIS A 106 1.43 13.37 23.42
C HIS A 106 0.08 13.46 24.15
N ASN A 107 -0.36 12.35 24.74
CA ASN A 107 -1.54 12.27 25.59
C ASN A 107 -1.27 11.43 26.85
N VAL A 108 -2.27 11.25 27.70
CA VAL A 108 -2.13 10.51 28.98
C VAL A 108 -1.75 9.04 28.83
N THR A 109 -1.87 8.45 27.64
CA THR A 109 -1.58 7.03 27.35
C THR A 109 -0.34 6.86 26.49
N GLY A 110 0.39 7.94 26.17
CA GLY A 110 1.57 7.95 25.34
C GLY A 110 1.44 8.84 24.11
N ILE A 111 1.82 8.35 22.95
CA ILE A 111 1.88 9.12 21.71
C ILE A 111 0.79 8.66 20.75
N LEU A 112 -0.11 9.59 20.35
CA LEU A 112 -1.11 9.37 19.33
C LEU A 112 -0.59 9.87 18.00
N VAL A 113 -0.44 8.98 17.03
CA VAL A 113 -0.04 9.29 15.67
C VAL A 113 -1.25 9.25 14.75
N ASN A 114 -1.44 10.29 13.96
CA ASN A 114 -2.52 10.43 13.00
C ASN A 114 -1.96 10.60 11.59
N TRP A 115 -2.47 9.83 10.64
CA TRP A 115 -2.17 9.91 9.22
C TRP A 115 -3.47 9.87 8.41
N ASN A 116 -3.83 11.01 7.84
CA ASN A 116 -5.15 11.19 7.22
C ASN A 116 -6.27 10.77 8.20
N GLU A 117 -7.14 9.82 7.81
CA GLU A 117 -8.22 9.30 8.66
C GLU A 117 -7.80 8.13 9.56
N LYS A 118 -6.52 7.72 9.50
CA LYS A 118 -5.99 6.59 10.28
C LYS A 118 -5.24 7.09 11.50
N GLN A 119 -5.31 6.31 12.58
CA GLN A 119 -4.60 6.65 13.81
C GLN A 119 -4.00 5.41 14.47
N VAL A 120 -2.98 5.61 15.29
CA VAL A 120 -2.40 4.59 16.15
C VAL A 120 -1.95 5.20 17.47
N GLN A 121 -2.29 4.54 18.58
CA GLN A 121 -1.80 4.89 19.91
C GLN A 121 -0.55 4.05 20.19
N LEU A 122 0.56 4.71 20.53
CA LEU A 122 1.86 4.10 20.87
C LEU A 122 2.23 4.42 22.32
N ALA A 123 3.14 3.64 22.90
CA ALA A 123 3.72 3.94 24.18
C ALA A 123 4.54 5.23 24.13
N ASP A 124 4.77 5.84 25.28
CA ASP A 124 5.66 6.99 25.40
C ASP A 124 7.12 6.60 25.17
N THR A 125 7.93 7.56 24.73
CA THR A 125 9.36 7.33 24.47
C THR A 125 10.17 8.59 24.66
N GLN A 126 11.46 8.43 24.98
CA GLN A 126 12.49 9.46 24.96
C GLN A 126 13.35 9.36 23.69
N GLU A 127 13.16 8.31 22.88
CA GLU A 127 13.92 8.15 21.64
C GLU A 127 13.36 9.02 20.50
N PRO A 128 14.19 9.39 19.53
CA PRO A 128 13.73 10.09 18.34
C PRO A 128 12.65 9.29 17.61
N ILE A 129 11.60 9.98 17.21
CA ILE A 129 10.51 9.36 16.43
C ILE A 129 10.78 9.62 14.94
N GLN A 130 10.75 8.57 14.15
CA GLN A 130 11.00 8.64 12.71
C GLN A 130 9.91 7.93 11.91
N ILE A 131 9.73 8.42 10.69
CA ILE A 131 8.85 7.82 9.68
C ILE A 131 9.72 7.22 8.58
N GLN A 132 9.51 5.94 8.31
CA GLN A 132 10.11 5.26 7.16
C GLN A 132 9.00 4.57 6.35
N PHE A 133 9.33 4.11 5.13
CA PHE A 133 8.33 3.48 4.24
C PHE A 133 8.72 2.04 3.86
N ALA A 134 9.86 1.55 4.31
CA ALA A 134 10.31 0.18 4.10
C ALA A 134 10.91 -0.40 5.37
N TYR A 135 10.74 -1.71 5.55
CA TYR A 135 11.34 -2.48 6.63
C TYR A 135 11.53 -3.93 6.19
N THR A 136 12.73 -4.46 6.36
CA THR A 136 13.10 -5.81 5.93
C THR A 136 13.12 -6.84 7.07
N GLY A 137 12.96 -6.41 8.31
CA GLY A 137 12.98 -7.26 9.49
C GLY A 137 11.74 -8.14 9.64
N LYS A 138 11.78 -8.97 10.69
CA LYS A 138 10.60 -9.72 11.14
C LYS A 138 9.87 -8.93 12.23
N VAL A 139 8.54 -9.00 12.22
CA VAL A 139 7.66 -8.27 13.12
C VAL A 139 6.80 -9.25 13.91
N LYS A 140 6.73 -9.06 15.21
CA LYS A 140 5.81 -9.77 16.08
C LYS A 140 4.61 -8.86 16.36
N ARG A 141 3.42 -9.24 15.91
CA ARG A 141 2.18 -8.45 16.06
C ARG A 141 1.33 -8.87 17.24
N GLN A 142 1.51 -10.09 17.75
CA GLN A 142 0.74 -10.68 18.85
C GLN A 142 1.63 -11.55 19.74
N HIS A 143 1.29 -11.63 21.02
CA HIS A 143 2.06 -12.42 22.00
C HIS A 143 2.22 -13.88 21.56
N ASN A 144 1.14 -14.52 21.11
CA ASN A 144 1.08 -15.96 20.82
C ASN A 144 1.42 -16.32 19.36
N ARG A 145 1.90 -15.38 18.54
CA ARG A 145 2.33 -15.64 17.17
C ARG A 145 3.83 -15.45 17.02
N PRO A 146 4.50 -16.25 16.17
CA PRO A 146 5.88 -16.03 15.81
C PRO A 146 6.04 -14.71 15.06
N ALA A 147 7.25 -14.16 15.04
CA ALA A 147 7.57 -13.01 14.22
C ALA A 147 7.53 -13.37 12.73
N GLU A 148 6.92 -12.52 11.94
CA GLU A 148 6.66 -12.73 10.51
C GLU A 148 7.35 -11.65 9.66
N THR A 149 7.68 -11.98 8.41
CA THR A 149 8.24 -11.00 7.48
C THR A 149 7.17 -9.97 7.08
N MET A 150 7.59 -8.74 6.80
CA MET A 150 6.68 -7.69 6.32
C MET A 150 5.89 -8.12 5.07
N LYS A 151 6.52 -8.86 4.15
CA LYS A 151 5.84 -9.39 2.95
C LYS A 151 4.62 -10.24 3.33
N LYS A 152 4.77 -11.15 4.31
CA LYS A 152 3.67 -12.02 4.76
C LYS A 152 2.56 -11.21 5.43
N ILE A 153 2.95 -10.25 6.29
CA ILE A 153 2.00 -9.36 6.98
C ILE A 153 1.16 -8.57 5.95
N TRP A 154 1.80 -7.97 4.96
CA TRP A 154 1.09 -7.22 3.92
C TRP A 154 0.16 -8.10 3.08
N GLN A 155 0.56 -9.35 2.81
CA GLN A 155 -0.31 -10.31 2.12
C GLN A 155 -1.55 -10.65 2.94
N GLU A 156 -1.39 -10.93 4.24
CA GLU A 156 -2.53 -11.19 5.15
C GLU A 156 -3.48 -9.99 5.25
N LEU A 157 -2.94 -8.78 5.26
CA LEU A 157 -3.72 -7.54 5.33
C LEU A 157 -4.30 -7.11 3.97
N GLY A 158 -4.07 -7.88 2.91
CA GLY A 158 -4.57 -7.58 1.57
C GLY A 158 -3.95 -6.34 0.92
N VAL A 159 -2.75 -5.91 1.38
CA VAL A 159 -2.09 -4.73 0.85
C VAL A 159 -1.34 -5.05 -0.45
N PRO A 160 -1.72 -4.42 -1.58
CA PRO A 160 -1.05 -4.62 -2.85
C PRO A 160 0.44 -4.22 -2.80
N PRO A 161 1.33 -4.89 -3.57
CA PRO A 161 2.76 -4.63 -3.53
C PRO A 161 3.15 -3.16 -3.70
N TRP A 162 2.50 -2.45 -4.61
CA TRP A 162 2.79 -1.04 -4.90
C TRP A 162 2.33 -0.05 -3.81
N GLN A 163 1.50 -0.50 -2.86
CA GLN A 163 1.08 0.33 -1.72
C GLN A 163 1.94 0.12 -0.47
N ARG A 164 2.72 -0.97 -0.40
CA ARG A 164 3.44 -1.35 0.83
C ARG A 164 4.45 -0.32 1.26
N ASN A 165 5.25 0.20 0.31
CA ASN A 165 6.24 1.25 0.58
C ASN A 165 5.62 2.67 0.54
N ARG A 166 4.31 2.78 0.68
CA ARG A 166 3.55 4.04 0.75
C ARG A 166 2.80 4.19 2.08
N ILE A 167 3.00 3.24 2.99
CA ILE A 167 2.38 3.24 4.32
C ILE A 167 3.44 3.73 5.30
N PRO A 168 3.17 4.81 6.07
CA PRO A 168 4.10 5.29 7.09
C PRO A 168 4.33 4.24 8.17
N LEU A 169 5.59 3.91 8.37
CA LEU A 169 6.09 3.07 9.44
C LEU A 169 6.70 3.96 10.52
N ILE A 170 6.26 3.83 11.75
CA ILE A 170 6.75 4.63 12.88
C ILE A 170 7.84 3.87 13.60
N PHE A 171 8.96 4.54 13.80
CA PHE A 171 10.12 4.03 14.52
C PHE A 171 10.40 4.87 15.76
N TYR A 172 10.85 4.21 16.82
CA TYR A 172 11.53 4.80 17.97
C TYR A 172 13.00 4.41 17.87
N GLY A 173 13.87 5.38 17.58
CA GLY A 173 15.22 5.09 17.16
C GLY A 173 15.23 4.13 15.95
N GLU A 174 15.82 2.95 16.12
CA GLU A 174 15.87 1.91 15.08
C GLU A 174 14.73 0.86 15.18
N THR A 175 13.86 0.98 16.18
CA THR A 175 12.85 -0.03 16.52
C THR A 175 11.50 0.31 15.90
N LEU A 176 11.00 -0.53 14.98
CA LEU A 176 9.67 -0.40 14.41
C LEU A 176 8.59 -0.54 15.49
N GLN A 177 7.68 0.41 15.54
CA GLN A 177 6.55 0.46 16.46
C GLN A 177 5.22 0.08 15.80
N SER A 178 5.00 0.58 14.60
CA SER A 178 3.69 0.46 13.94
C SER A 178 3.79 0.73 12.44
N ALA A 179 2.85 0.16 11.70
CA ALA A 179 2.42 0.67 10.40
C ALA A 179 1.07 1.38 10.61
N VAL A 180 1.02 2.68 10.41
CA VAL A 180 -0.13 3.51 10.80
C VAL A 180 -1.42 3.04 10.13
N GLY A 181 -2.42 2.69 10.95
CA GLY A 181 -3.72 2.21 10.49
C GLY A 181 -3.76 0.75 10.01
N PHE A 182 -2.67 -0.01 10.18
CA PHE A 182 -2.60 -1.41 9.77
C PHE A 182 -2.26 -2.37 10.92
N PHE A 183 -1.18 -2.12 11.64
CA PHE A 183 -0.81 -2.95 12.80
C PHE A 183 0.11 -2.20 13.76
N ARG A 184 0.19 -2.70 14.99
CA ARG A 184 1.20 -2.35 15.99
C ARG A 184 2.13 -3.54 16.20
N VAL A 185 3.40 -3.24 16.50
CA VAL A 185 4.35 -4.24 16.94
C VAL A 185 4.04 -4.61 18.39
N PHE A 186 4.02 -5.90 18.68
CA PHE A 186 3.88 -6.37 20.04
C PHE A 186 5.20 -6.11 20.79
N GLN A 187 5.13 -5.26 21.80
CA GLN A 187 6.25 -5.03 22.72
C GLN A 187 6.08 -5.92 23.94
N HIS A 188 7.13 -6.63 24.34
CA HIS A 188 7.22 -7.18 25.68
C HIS A 188 7.34 -5.99 26.63
N LEU A 189 6.30 -5.71 27.40
CA LEU A 189 6.44 -4.89 28.60
C LEU A 189 7.31 -5.72 29.55
N GLU A 190 8.60 -5.42 29.64
CA GLU A 190 9.40 -5.84 30.77
C GLU A 190 8.77 -5.20 32.01
N LYS A 191 8.36 -6.06 32.96
CA LYS A 191 7.82 -5.64 34.23
C LYS A 191 8.94 -5.23 35.15
#